data_8e131d9435cf97612c2da0b1e6836c38
#
_entry.id   8e131d9435cf97612c2da0b1e6836c38
#
_cell.length_a   1.000
_cell.length_b   1.000
_cell.length_c   1.000
_cell.angle_alpha   90.00
_cell.angle_beta   90.00
_cell.angle_gamma   90.00
#
_symmetry.space_group_name_H-M   'P 1'
#
loop_
_entity.id
_entity.type
_entity.pdbx_description
1 polymer ?
#
loop_
_entity_poly.entity_id
_entity_poly.type
_entity_poly.pdbx_seq_one_letter_code
_entity_poly.pdbx_strand_id
1 'polypeptide(L)'
;KMFHPMAFTVVAALVGAMILSVTFIPAAVALFIGHRVSETENFLVVQAKRWYGPLLDRVMAAKAVVLAAAAVAIVLCGLIATRMGSEFVPSLNEGDFAIQALRIPGTSLTQSVAMQQQLEATLKAKFPEIDRVFARTGTAEIASDPMPPNISDGYIMLKPLSEWPEPRKSRDELLAAIQETVGKVPGNNYEFSQPIQLRFNELISGVRSDVAVKIFGDDMDVLNKT
;
A
#
# COMPACT_ATOMS: atom_id res chain seq x y z
N LYS A 1 16.14 -3.15 2.63
CA LYS A 1 16.86 -4.15 3.46
C LYS A 1 15.92 -5.01 4.32
N MET A 2 14.72 -4.56 4.67
CA MET A 2 13.75 -5.26 5.55
C MET A 2 13.07 -6.46 4.87
N PHE A 3 12.81 -6.40 3.57
CA PHE A 3 12.09 -7.45 2.83
C PHE A 3 12.92 -8.71 2.54
N HIS A 4 14.22 -8.59 2.44
CA HIS A 4 15.09 -9.73 2.14
C HIS A 4 15.03 -10.85 3.22
N PRO A 5 15.16 -10.55 4.54
CA PRO A 5 15.00 -11.58 5.57
C PRO A 5 13.58 -12.16 5.63
N MET A 6 12.54 -11.31 5.39
CA MET A 6 11.16 -11.77 5.36
C MET A 6 10.89 -12.73 4.19
N ALA A 7 11.36 -12.40 2.98
CA ALA A 7 11.26 -13.28 1.81
C ALA A 7 11.99 -14.61 2.03
N PHE A 8 13.20 -14.56 2.60
CA PHE A 8 13.97 -15.77 2.94
C PHE A 8 13.23 -16.67 3.92
N THR A 9 12.63 -16.09 4.97
CA THR A 9 11.86 -16.86 5.97
C THR A 9 10.65 -17.55 5.34
N VAL A 10 9.92 -16.85 4.46
CA VAL A 10 8.76 -17.42 3.76
C VAL A 10 9.20 -18.56 2.83
N VAL A 11 10.25 -18.36 2.04
CA VAL A 11 10.79 -19.42 1.15
C VAL A 11 11.25 -20.63 1.94
N ALA A 12 12.01 -20.43 3.03
CA ALA A 12 12.48 -21.51 3.90
C ALA A 12 11.31 -22.29 4.52
N ALA A 13 10.25 -21.59 4.97
CA ALA A 13 9.05 -22.22 5.51
C ALA A 13 8.30 -23.05 4.46
N LEU A 14 8.17 -22.55 3.23
CA LEU A 14 7.55 -23.28 2.12
C LEU A 14 8.35 -24.53 1.73
N VAL A 15 9.67 -24.44 1.65
CA VAL A 15 10.55 -25.57 1.38
C VAL A 15 10.42 -26.62 2.50
N GLY A 16 10.45 -26.20 3.78
CA GLY A 16 10.22 -27.07 4.91
C GLY A 16 8.86 -27.78 4.88
N ALA A 17 7.79 -27.02 4.58
CA ALA A 17 6.46 -27.58 4.43
C ALA A 17 6.36 -28.61 3.29
N MET A 18 7.02 -28.36 2.16
CA MET A 18 7.07 -29.28 1.03
C MET A 18 7.78 -30.59 1.41
N ILE A 19 8.93 -30.52 2.07
CA ILE A 19 9.69 -31.69 2.55
C ILE A 19 8.83 -32.50 3.53
N LEU A 20 8.21 -31.85 4.52
CA LEU A 20 7.35 -32.51 5.50
C LEU A 20 6.11 -33.12 4.84
N SER A 21 5.53 -32.49 3.83
CA SER A 21 4.38 -33.03 3.11
C SER A 21 4.70 -34.35 2.41
N VAL A 22 5.89 -34.48 1.84
CA VAL A 22 6.29 -35.69 1.10
C VAL A 22 6.85 -36.79 2.04
N THR A 23 7.40 -36.42 3.19
CA THR A 23 8.05 -37.37 4.12
C THR A 23 7.16 -37.70 5.31
N PHE A 24 6.74 -36.69 6.06
CA PHE A 24 6.03 -36.88 7.32
C PHE A 24 4.58 -37.37 7.09
N ILE A 25 3.87 -36.83 6.13
CA ILE A 25 2.45 -37.20 5.92
C ILE A 25 2.31 -38.69 5.55
N PRO A 26 3.02 -39.24 4.56
CA PRO A 26 2.96 -40.68 4.27
C PRO A 26 3.35 -41.56 5.44
N ALA A 27 4.39 -41.19 6.19
CA ALA A 27 4.83 -41.92 7.38
C ALA A 27 3.77 -41.87 8.49
N ALA A 28 3.15 -40.72 8.73
CA ALA A 28 2.08 -40.56 9.71
C ALA A 28 0.84 -41.35 9.31
N VAL A 29 0.46 -41.34 8.05
CA VAL A 29 -0.64 -42.17 7.52
C VAL A 29 -0.34 -43.66 7.77
N ALA A 30 0.86 -44.15 7.48
CA ALA A 30 1.24 -45.54 7.68
C ALA A 30 1.25 -45.95 9.18
N LEU A 31 1.59 -45.03 10.09
CA LEU A 31 1.66 -45.29 11.52
C LEU A 31 0.30 -45.17 12.23
N PHE A 32 -0.50 -44.18 11.87
CA PHE A 32 -1.74 -43.82 12.59
C PHE A 32 -2.99 -44.39 11.98
N ILE A 33 -3.01 -44.69 10.67
CA ILE A 33 -4.18 -45.30 10.02
C ILE A 33 -4.01 -46.81 10.10
N GLY A 34 -4.86 -47.43 10.93
CA GLY A 34 -4.86 -48.90 11.11
C GLY A 34 -5.36 -49.61 9.84
N HIS A 35 -5.06 -50.92 9.73
CA HIS A 35 -5.40 -51.78 8.59
C HIS A 35 -6.93 -51.93 8.31
N ARG A 36 -7.81 -51.51 9.22
CA ARG A 36 -9.27 -51.53 9.05
C ARG A 36 -9.78 -50.15 8.61
N VAL A 37 -9.50 -49.79 7.39
CA VAL A 37 -10.13 -48.61 6.77
C VAL A 37 -11.50 -49.07 6.22
N SER A 38 -12.56 -48.39 6.64
CA SER A 38 -13.88 -48.62 6.06
C SER A 38 -13.89 -48.18 4.59
N GLU A 39 -14.16 -49.12 3.67
CA GLU A 39 -14.26 -48.82 2.24
C GLU A 39 -15.56 -48.09 1.85
N THR A 40 -16.41 -47.76 2.85
CA THR A 40 -17.64 -47.01 2.58
C THR A 40 -17.25 -45.55 2.19
N GLU A 41 -17.38 -45.29 0.90
CA GLU A 41 -17.14 -43.93 0.38
C GLU A 41 -18.22 -42.98 0.90
N ASN A 42 -17.79 -41.83 1.39
CA ASN A 42 -18.73 -40.77 1.78
C ASN A 42 -19.56 -40.36 0.56
N PHE A 43 -20.89 -40.11 0.75
CA PHE A 43 -21.82 -39.66 -0.29
C PHE A 43 -21.26 -38.49 -1.12
N LEU A 44 -20.58 -37.52 -0.49
CA LEU A 44 -19.97 -36.39 -1.18
C LEU A 44 -18.86 -36.83 -2.15
N VAL A 45 -18.05 -37.82 -1.76
CA VAL A 45 -16.97 -38.37 -2.60
C VAL A 45 -17.55 -39.12 -3.80
N VAL A 46 -18.59 -39.93 -3.59
CA VAL A 46 -19.28 -40.63 -4.66
C VAL A 46 -19.89 -39.65 -5.66
N GLN A 47 -20.55 -38.63 -5.16
CA GLN A 47 -21.15 -37.60 -6.02
C GLN A 47 -20.05 -36.80 -6.80
N ALA A 48 -18.96 -36.44 -6.14
CA ALA A 48 -17.84 -35.78 -6.80
C ALA A 48 -17.22 -36.67 -7.89
N LYS A 49 -16.95 -37.94 -7.62
CA LYS A 49 -16.46 -38.91 -8.62
C LYS A 49 -17.42 -39.04 -9.83
N ARG A 50 -18.74 -39.05 -9.58
CA ARG A 50 -19.75 -39.14 -10.62
C ARG A 50 -19.71 -37.95 -11.61
N TRP A 51 -19.40 -36.77 -11.13
CA TRP A 51 -19.24 -35.56 -11.96
C TRP A 51 -17.85 -35.45 -12.57
N TYR A 52 -16.83 -35.81 -11.80
CA TYR A 52 -15.45 -35.69 -12.24
C TYR A 52 -15.06 -36.73 -13.31
N GLY A 53 -15.51 -37.96 -13.16
CA GLY A 53 -15.16 -39.07 -14.10
C GLY A 53 -15.44 -38.71 -15.56
N PRO A 54 -16.69 -38.39 -15.94
CA PRO A 54 -17.02 -38.04 -17.32
C PRO A 54 -16.30 -36.76 -17.82
N LEU A 55 -16.02 -35.83 -16.92
CA LEU A 55 -15.26 -34.63 -17.26
C LEU A 55 -13.80 -34.98 -17.58
N LEU A 56 -13.19 -35.82 -16.76
CA LEU A 56 -11.83 -36.29 -16.93
C LEU A 56 -11.67 -37.06 -18.27
N ASP A 57 -12.60 -37.95 -18.57
CA ASP A 57 -12.61 -38.71 -19.82
C ASP A 57 -12.68 -37.81 -21.05
N ARG A 58 -13.51 -36.76 -21.00
CA ARG A 58 -13.60 -35.75 -22.08
C ARG A 58 -12.32 -34.97 -22.24
N VAL A 59 -11.73 -34.53 -21.12
CA VAL A 59 -10.46 -33.79 -21.12
C VAL A 59 -9.32 -34.64 -21.69
N MET A 60 -9.26 -35.91 -21.28
CA MET A 60 -8.25 -36.85 -21.78
C MET A 60 -8.46 -37.18 -23.27
N ALA A 61 -9.69 -37.32 -23.74
CA ALA A 61 -10.00 -37.52 -25.17
C ALA A 61 -9.63 -36.30 -25.99
N ALA A 62 -9.81 -35.08 -25.44
CA ALA A 62 -9.49 -33.82 -26.10
C ALA A 62 -8.16 -33.20 -25.66
N LYS A 63 -7.17 -34.01 -25.27
CA LYS A 63 -5.88 -33.56 -24.70
C LYS A 63 -5.17 -32.47 -25.50
N ALA A 64 -5.20 -32.56 -26.84
CA ALA A 64 -4.55 -31.53 -27.68
C ALA A 64 -5.24 -30.16 -27.57
N VAL A 65 -6.59 -30.15 -27.47
CA VAL A 65 -7.36 -28.92 -27.30
C VAL A 65 -7.10 -28.31 -25.92
N VAL A 66 -7.03 -29.13 -24.88
CA VAL A 66 -6.75 -28.69 -23.52
C VAL A 66 -5.33 -28.09 -23.41
N LEU A 67 -4.34 -28.77 -24.00
CA LEU A 67 -2.97 -28.26 -24.03
C LEU A 67 -2.86 -26.95 -24.84
N ALA A 68 -3.55 -26.86 -25.98
CA ALA A 68 -3.59 -25.63 -26.76
C ALA A 68 -4.26 -24.48 -25.98
N ALA A 69 -5.38 -24.75 -25.32
CA ALA A 69 -6.06 -23.75 -24.49
C ALA A 69 -5.19 -23.29 -23.31
N ALA A 70 -4.48 -24.22 -22.67
CA ALA A 70 -3.53 -23.88 -21.60
C ALA A 70 -2.37 -23.03 -22.13
N ALA A 71 -1.80 -23.37 -23.27
CA ALA A 71 -0.73 -22.58 -23.88
C ALA A 71 -1.22 -21.17 -24.25
N VAL A 72 -2.41 -21.04 -24.85
CA VAL A 72 -3.02 -19.73 -25.13
C VAL A 72 -3.25 -18.95 -23.85
N ALA A 73 -3.75 -19.56 -22.79
CA ALA A 73 -3.96 -18.90 -21.50
C ALA A 73 -2.63 -18.39 -20.90
N ILE A 74 -1.56 -19.19 -20.96
CA ILE A 74 -0.21 -18.78 -20.50
C ILE A 74 0.29 -17.58 -21.29
N VAL A 75 0.16 -17.60 -22.62
CA VAL A 75 0.57 -16.49 -23.48
C VAL A 75 -0.24 -15.23 -23.17
N LEU A 76 -1.56 -15.35 -23.02
CA LEU A 76 -2.42 -14.22 -22.64
C LEU A 76 -2.06 -13.66 -21.27
N CYS A 77 -1.85 -14.51 -20.28
CA CYS A 77 -1.38 -14.07 -18.95
C CYS A 77 -0.02 -13.36 -19.02
N GLY A 78 0.90 -13.89 -19.81
CA GLY A 78 2.18 -13.25 -20.06
C GLY A 78 2.04 -11.86 -20.71
N LEU A 79 1.19 -11.73 -21.73
CA LEU A 79 0.90 -10.45 -22.38
C LEU A 79 0.23 -9.45 -21.41
N ILE A 80 -0.71 -9.91 -20.59
CA ILE A 80 -1.35 -9.07 -19.58
C ILE A 80 -0.29 -8.62 -18.56
N ALA A 81 0.55 -9.52 -18.07
CA ALA A 81 1.59 -9.20 -17.11
C ALA A 81 2.58 -8.13 -17.63
N THR A 82 2.90 -8.12 -18.92
CA THR A 82 3.73 -7.05 -19.51
C THR A 82 3.05 -5.69 -19.60
N ARG A 83 1.71 -5.65 -19.49
CA ARG A 83 0.90 -4.43 -19.49
C ARG A 83 0.57 -3.95 -18.08
N MET A 84 0.76 -4.80 -17.09
CA MET A 84 0.57 -4.44 -15.67
C MET A 84 1.75 -3.57 -15.21
N GLY A 85 1.45 -2.41 -14.64
CA GLY A 85 2.45 -1.59 -13.97
C GLY A 85 2.99 -2.33 -12.74
N SER A 86 4.25 -2.06 -12.40
CA SER A 86 4.85 -2.55 -11.16
C SER A 86 4.65 -1.53 -10.06
N GLU A 87 3.48 -1.52 -9.43
CA GLU A 87 3.32 -0.80 -8.16
C GLU A 87 3.78 -1.72 -7.03
N PHE A 88 4.78 -1.27 -6.29
CA PHE A 88 5.33 -2.04 -5.17
C PHE A 88 4.32 -2.17 -4.01
N VAL A 89 3.55 -1.13 -3.77
CA VAL A 89 2.41 -1.13 -2.85
C VAL A 89 1.28 -0.38 -3.53
N PRO A 90 0.14 -1.02 -3.79
CA PRO A 90 -1.01 -0.32 -4.33
C PRO A 90 -1.46 0.77 -3.37
N SER A 91 -1.71 1.97 -3.89
CA SER A 91 -2.28 3.07 -3.12
C SER A 91 -3.70 2.70 -2.69
N LEU A 92 -3.87 2.41 -1.40
CA LEU A 92 -5.19 2.21 -0.82
C LEU A 92 -5.86 3.57 -0.60
N ASN A 93 -7.16 3.64 -0.81
CA ASN A 93 -7.91 4.83 -0.42
C ASN A 93 -8.15 4.79 1.09
N GLU A 94 -7.37 5.59 1.84
CA GLU A 94 -7.41 5.64 3.29
C GLU A 94 -8.55 6.51 3.86
N GLY A 95 -9.29 7.19 2.99
CA GLY A 95 -10.37 8.08 3.41
C GLY A 95 -9.90 9.50 3.70
N ASP A 96 -8.76 9.66 4.37
CA ASP A 96 -8.20 10.92 4.82
C ASP A 96 -7.03 11.40 3.95
N PHE A 97 -6.59 12.65 4.13
CA PHE A 97 -5.40 13.18 3.47
C PHE A 97 -4.31 13.50 4.48
N ALA A 98 -3.06 13.30 4.07
CA ALA A 98 -1.90 13.85 4.74
C ALA A 98 -1.33 15.01 3.91
N ILE A 99 -0.96 16.07 4.58
CA ILE A 99 -0.34 17.25 3.99
C ILE A 99 0.97 17.55 4.71
N GLN A 100 2.06 17.65 3.95
CA GLN A 100 3.31 18.15 4.50
C GLN A 100 3.49 19.60 4.05
N ALA A 101 3.72 20.50 5.01
CA ALA A 101 4.03 21.90 4.75
C ALA A 101 5.53 22.13 4.97
N LEU A 102 6.22 22.48 3.89
CA LEU A 102 7.66 22.78 3.88
C LEU A 102 7.85 24.28 3.72
N ARG A 103 8.51 24.89 4.68
CA ARG A 103 8.82 26.32 4.73
C ARG A 103 10.31 26.55 4.41
N ILE A 104 10.67 27.79 4.19
CA ILE A 104 12.06 28.18 3.95
C ILE A 104 12.93 27.68 5.10
N PRO A 105 14.08 27.03 4.84
CA PRO A 105 15.02 26.64 5.88
C PRO A 105 15.42 27.85 6.75
N GLY A 106 15.42 27.67 8.06
CA GLY A 106 15.66 28.75 9.01
C GLY A 106 14.39 29.44 9.55
N THR A 107 13.20 29.07 9.07
CA THR A 107 11.95 29.53 9.69
C THR A 107 11.88 29.05 11.13
N SER A 108 11.63 29.96 12.08
CA SER A 108 11.54 29.62 13.50
C SER A 108 10.32 28.75 13.79
N LEU A 109 10.38 27.98 14.87
CA LEU A 109 9.25 27.15 15.31
C LEU A 109 7.98 27.99 15.55
N THR A 110 8.13 29.15 16.20
CA THR A 110 6.99 30.06 16.48
C THR A 110 6.31 30.50 15.20
N GLN A 111 7.10 30.93 14.19
CA GLN A 111 6.57 31.34 12.90
C GLN A 111 5.91 30.15 12.17
N SER A 112 6.55 28.98 12.21
CA SER A 112 6.01 27.78 11.59
C SER A 112 4.67 27.36 12.17
N VAL A 113 4.53 27.43 13.50
CA VAL A 113 3.26 27.14 14.19
C VAL A 113 2.20 28.16 13.81
N ALA A 114 2.51 29.44 13.77
CA ALA A 114 1.55 30.47 13.36
C ALA A 114 1.05 30.27 11.90
N MET A 115 1.96 29.96 10.98
CA MET A 115 1.61 29.67 9.59
C MET A 115 0.77 28.39 9.48
N GLN A 116 1.07 27.38 10.30
CA GLN A 116 0.32 26.13 10.33
C GLN A 116 -1.11 26.35 10.86
N GLN A 117 -1.28 27.10 11.92
CA GLN A 117 -2.60 27.44 12.46
C GLN A 117 -3.45 28.22 11.45
N GLN A 118 -2.84 29.15 10.69
CA GLN A 118 -3.53 29.86 9.63
C GLN A 118 -3.99 28.91 8.50
N LEU A 119 -3.14 27.95 8.13
CA LEU A 119 -3.49 26.92 7.14
C LEU A 119 -4.68 26.09 7.61
N GLU A 120 -4.63 25.57 8.83
CA GLU A 120 -5.67 24.74 9.43
C GLU A 120 -7.01 25.49 9.52
N ALA A 121 -6.98 26.74 9.97
CA ALA A 121 -8.16 27.60 10.02
C ALA A 121 -8.75 27.85 8.61
N THR A 122 -7.90 28.07 7.62
CA THR A 122 -8.32 28.28 6.22
C THR A 122 -9.01 27.05 5.64
N LEU A 123 -8.40 25.88 5.87
CA LEU A 123 -8.96 24.60 5.39
C LEU A 123 -10.30 24.30 6.03
N LYS A 124 -10.40 24.44 7.36
CA LYS A 124 -11.63 24.18 8.10
C LYS A 124 -12.77 25.17 7.74
N ALA A 125 -12.44 26.41 7.44
CA ALA A 125 -13.43 27.42 7.05
C ALA A 125 -13.97 27.22 5.64
N LYS A 126 -13.15 26.71 4.70
CA LYS A 126 -13.50 26.60 3.29
C LYS A 126 -14.11 25.25 2.89
N PHE A 127 -13.79 24.20 3.61
CA PHE A 127 -14.17 22.82 3.26
C PHE A 127 -15.06 22.20 4.35
N PRO A 128 -16.37 22.21 4.19
CA PRO A 128 -17.30 21.63 5.14
C PRO A 128 -17.19 20.09 5.23
N GLU A 129 -16.55 19.45 4.23
CA GLU A 129 -16.23 18.04 4.18
C GLU A 129 -15.18 17.64 5.24
N ILE A 130 -14.41 18.60 5.76
CA ILE A 130 -13.36 18.37 6.75
C ILE A 130 -13.95 18.33 8.16
N ASP A 131 -13.69 17.26 8.89
CA ASP A 131 -14.01 17.12 10.32
C ASP A 131 -12.99 17.89 11.16
N ARG A 132 -11.71 17.54 11.01
CA ARG A 132 -10.62 18.19 11.75
C ARG A 132 -9.34 18.24 10.93
N VAL A 133 -8.52 19.23 11.23
CA VAL A 133 -7.14 19.34 10.74
C VAL A 133 -6.24 19.51 11.94
N PHE A 134 -5.15 18.80 11.97
CA PHE A 134 -4.11 18.95 13.00
C PHE A 134 -2.74 18.62 12.41
N ALA A 135 -1.69 19.17 13.00
CA ALA A 135 -0.34 18.92 12.53
C ALA A 135 0.67 18.83 13.66
N ARG A 136 1.75 18.13 13.37
CA ARG A 136 2.96 18.14 14.17
C ARG A 136 3.99 19.05 13.48
N THR A 137 4.56 20.02 14.20
CA THR A 137 5.56 20.94 13.71
C THR A 137 6.84 20.82 14.53
N GLY A 138 7.96 20.56 13.89
CA GLY A 138 9.24 20.41 14.57
C GLY A 138 9.38 19.13 15.38
N THR A 139 10.46 19.02 16.14
CA THR A 139 10.80 17.84 16.95
C THR A 139 10.11 17.89 18.31
N ALA A 140 9.53 16.77 18.75
CA ALA A 140 9.00 16.62 20.10
C ALA A 140 10.14 16.57 21.14
N GLU A 141 9.80 16.81 22.43
CA GLU A 141 10.77 16.69 23.55
C GLU A 141 11.45 15.32 23.59
N ILE A 142 10.71 14.26 23.31
CA ILE A 142 11.26 12.91 23.13
C ILE A 142 11.43 12.70 21.64
N ALA A 143 12.67 12.90 21.14
CA ALA A 143 13.02 12.87 19.73
C ALA A 143 13.06 11.44 19.17
N SER A 144 11.90 10.80 19.03
CA SER A 144 11.78 9.54 18.29
C SER A 144 11.84 9.73 16.78
N ASP A 145 11.55 10.95 16.31
CA ASP A 145 11.51 11.31 14.88
C ASP A 145 11.91 12.80 14.76
N PRO A 146 13.21 13.10 14.61
CA PRO A 146 13.70 14.47 14.53
C PRO A 146 13.22 15.13 13.23
N MET A 147 12.50 16.24 13.37
CA MET A 147 11.97 17.03 12.26
C MET A 147 12.39 18.50 12.43
N PRO A 148 12.93 19.15 11.39
CA PRO A 148 13.33 20.53 11.50
C PRO A 148 12.10 21.46 11.73
N PRO A 149 12.28 22.63 12.38
CA PRO A 149 11.17 23.49 12.78
C PRO A 149 10.39 24.11 11.60
N ASN A 150 10.96 24.10 10.40
CA ASN A 150 10.34 24.62 9.18
C ASN A 150 9.41 23.58 8.49
N ILE A 151 9.30 22.37 9.01
CA ILE A 151 8.46 21.31 8.43
C ILE A 151 7.29 21.02 9.37
N SER A 152 6.10 20.78 8.79
CA SER A 152 4.93 20.32 9.51
C SER A 152 4.29 19.13 8.79
N ASP A 153 4.01 18.08 9.53
CA ASP A 153 3.21 16.94 9.05
C ASP A 153 1.78 17.12 9.54
N GLY A 154 0.89 17.40 8.61
CA GLY A 154 -0.53 17.63 8.87
C GLY A 154 -1.39 16.47 8.41
N TYR A 155 -2.53 16.33 9.09
CA TYR A 155 -3.56 15.35 8.77
C TYR A 155 -4.89 16.05 8.63
N ILE A 156 -5.56 15.79 7.51
CA ILE A 156 -6.87 16.33 7.16
C ILE A 156 -7.85 15.17 7.25
N MET A 157 -8.56 15.10 8.36
CA MET A 157 -9.58 14.07 8.61
C MET A 157 -10.90 14.51 7.99
N LEU A 158 -11.48 13.64 7.17
CA LEU A 158 -12.72 13.90 6.46
C LEU A 158 -13.92 13.37 7.27
N LYS A 159 -15.05 14.02 7.11
CA LYS A 159 -16.33 13.52 7.62
C LYS A 159 -16.78 12.29 6.83
N PRO A 160 -17.66 11.45 7.41
CA PRO A 160 -18.33 10.40 6.65
C PRO A 160 -19.00 10.97 5.40
N LEU A 161 -18.95 10.23 4.29
CA LEU A 161 -19.53 10.68 3.00
C LEU A 161 -21.01 11.06 3.10
N SER A 162 -21.75 10.51 4.07
CA SER A 162 -23.15 10.86 4.32
C SER A 162 -23.37 12.30 4.80
N GLU A 163 -22.34 12.92 5.36
CA GLU A 163 -22.39 14.29 5.90
C GLU A 163 -21.79 15.32 4.95
N TRP A 164 -21.38 14.91 3.76
CA TRP A 164 -20.85 15.83 2.76
C TRP A 164 -21.98 16.65 2.12
N PRO A 165 -21.76 17.95 1.83
CA PRO A 165 -22.75 18.80 1.18
C PRO A 165 -23.03 18.32 -0.25
N GLU A 166 -24.27 18.55 -0.69
CA GLU A 166 -24.67 18.29 -2.08
C GLU A 166 -24.46 19.54 -2.96
N PRO A 167 -23.99 19.41 -4.22
CA PRO A 167 -23.58 18.18 -4.89
C PRO A 167 -22.25 17.65 -4.32
N ARG A 168 -22.18 16.35 -4.06
CA ARG A 168 -20.97 15.73 -3.52
C ARG A 168 -19.83 15.78 -4.52
N LYS A 169 -18.70 16.29 -4.08
CA LYS A 169 -17.44 16.21 -4.83
C LYS A 169 -16.88 14.79 -4.77
N SER A 170 -16.23 14.36 -5.82
CA SER A 170 -15.35 13.21 -5.72
C SER A 170 -14.15 13.53 -4.82
N ARG A 171 -13.48 12.50 -4.33
CA ARG A 171 -12.29 12.68 -3.48
C ARG A 171 -11.18 13.44 -4.22
N ASP A 172 -10.98 13.14 -5.49
CA ASP A 172 -9.96 13.78 -6.33
C ASP A 172 -10.30 15.26 -6.59
N GLU A 173 -11.56 15.59 -6.80
CA GLU A 173 -12.03 16.97 -6.92
C GLU A 173 -11.84 17.74 -5.60
N LEU A 174 -12.11 17.10 -4.46
CA LEU A 174 -11.87 17.71 -3.15
C LEU A 174 -10.38 17.95 -2.94
N LEU A 175 -9.52 16.96 -3.25
CA LEU A 175 -8.08 17.10 -3.16
C LEU A 175 -7.56 18.23 -4.04
N ALA A 176 -8.00 18.30 -5.30
CA ALA A 176 -7.62 19.36 -6.23
C ALA A 176 -8.04 20.75 -5.71
N ALA A 177 -9.25 20.88 -5.15
CA ALA A 177 -9.73 22.13 -4.56
C ALA A 177 -8.93 22.53 -3.30
N ILE A 178 -8.53 21.57 -2.48
CA ILE A 178 -7.65 21.79 -1.33
C ILE A 178 -6.29 22.27 -1.83
N GLN A 179 -5.68 21.58 -2.80
CA GLN A 179 -4.38 21.95 -3.38
C GLN A 179 -4.39 23.37 -3.97
N GLU A 180 -5.44 23.72 -4.71
CA GLU A 180 -5.60 25.08 -5.24
C GLU A 180 -5.71 26.12 -4.11
N THR A 181 -6.42 25.78 -3.05
CA THR A 181 -6.63 26.71 -1.92
C THR A 181 -5.32 26.94 -1.15
N VAL A 182 -4.59 25.88 -0.82
CA VAL A 182 -3.34 26.01 -0.05
C VAL A 182 -2.21 26.61 -0.90
N GLY A 183 -2.21 26.34 -2.20
CA GLY A 183 -1.26 26.95 -3.14
C GLY A 183 -1.31 28.49 -3.19
N LYS A 184 -2.43 29.07 -2.75
CA LYS A 184 -2.60 30.52 -2.61
C LYS A 184 -2.07 31.07 -1.28
N VAL A 185 -1.70 30.20 -0.33
CA VAL A 185 -1.11 30.60 0.97
C VAL A 185 0.41 30.75 0.79
N PRO A 186 0.95 31.96 0.89
CA PRO A 186 2.37 32.19 0.62
C PRO A 186 3.28 31.60 1.69
N GLY A 187 4.52 31.27 1.31
CA GLY A 187 5.57 30.89 2.24
C GLY A 187 5.66 29.40 2.57
N ASN A 188 4.84 28.55 1.92
CA ASN A 188 4.91 27.12 2.07
C ASN A 188 4.96 26.44 0.70
N ASN A 189 5.69 25.32 0.62
CA ASN A 189 5.48 24.28 -0.37
C ASN A 189 4.68 23.14 0.27
N TYR A 190 3.81 22.52 -0.49
CA TYR A 190 2.93 21.50 0.04
C TYR A 190 3.09 20.19 -0.73
N GLU A 191 3.25 19.10 0.01
CA GLU A 191 3.17 17.74 -0.52
C GLU A 191 1.93 17.06 0.04
N PHE A 192 1.21 16.33 -0.83
CA PHE A 192 0.00 15.62 -0.47
C PHE A 192 0.20 14.12 -0.60
N SER A 193 -0.27 13.40 0.39
CA SER A 193 -0.26 11.94 0.43
C SER A 193 -1.44 11.43 1.26
N GLN A 194 -1.36 10.21 1.72
CA GLN A 194 -2.31 9.64 2.67
C GLN A 194 -1.56 9.25 3.95
N PRO A 195 -2.24 9.18 5.11
CA PRO A 195 -1.60 8.97 6.40
C PRO A 195 -0.69 7.74 6.50
N ILE A 196 -1.17 6.58 6.04
CA ILE A 196 -0.39 5.33 6.05
C ILE A 196 0.67 5.36 4.94
N GLN A 197 0.30 5.83 3.75
CA GLN A 197 1.22 5.95 2.62
C GLN A 197 2.43 6.82 2.96
N LEU A 198 2.21 7.96 3.61
CA LEU A 198 3.30 8.85 4.06
C LEU A 198 4.30 8.11 4.96
N ARG A 199 3.79 7.37 5.96
CA ARG A 199 4.63 6.58 6.87
C ARG A 199 5.32 5.42 6.18
N PHE A 200 4.64 4.78 5.25
CA PHE A 200 5.19 3.65 4.50
C PHE A 200 6.33 4.09 3.59
N ASN A 201 6.16 5.20 2.85
CA ASN A 201 7.20 5.78 2.01
C ASN A 201 8.42 6.19 2.83
N GLU A 202 8.22 6.80 3.98
CA GLU A 202 9.29 7.20 4.91
C GLU A 202 10.11 5.98 5.39
N LEU A 203 9.45 4.89 5.77
CA LEU A 203 10.10 3.66 6.24
C LEU A 203 10.88 2.93 5.15
N ILE A 204 10.40 2.93 3.91
CA ILE A 204 11.00 2.18 2.80
C ILE A 204 12.12 2.97 2.15
N SER A 205 11.87 4.21 1.78
CA SER A 205 12.78 5.03 0.97
C SER A 205 13.48 6.15 1.75
N GLY A 206 13.04 6.41 2.98
CA GLY A 206 13.54 7.52 3.80
C GLY A 206 13.13 8.90 3.25
N VAL A 207 12.16 8.92 2.34
CA VAL A 207 11.53 10.13 1.81
C VAL A 207 10.02 9.96 1.87
N ARG A 208 9.29 11.07 1.98
CA ARG A 208 7.84 11.06 2.21
C ARG A 208 7.03 11.16 0.93
N SER A 209 7.68 11.55 -0.17
CA SER A 209 7.10 11.65 -1.51
C SER A 209 7.38 10.41 -2.37
N ASP A 210 6.58 10.23 -3.42
CA ASP A 210 6.70 9.10 -4.35
C ASP A 210 7.97 9.16 -5.19
N VAL A 211 8.53 10.36 -5.39
CA VAL A 211 9.78 10.60 -6.13
C VAL A 211 10.71 11.47 -5.31
N ALA A 212 11.95 11.04 -5.17
CA ALA A 212 13.01 11.82 -4.53
C ALA A 212 14.25 11.90 -5.42
N VAL A 213 14.74 13.11 -5.63
CA VAL A 213 16.03 13.36 -6.28
C VAL A 213 17.04 13.69 -5.20
N LYS A 214 18.05 12.83 -5.04
CA LYS A 214 19.14 13.05 -4.08
C LYS A 214 20.39 13.45 -4.85
N ILE A 215 20.90 14.64 -4.56
CA ILE A 215 22.13 15.18 -5.13
C ILE A 215 23.21 15.10 -4.05
N PHE A 216 24.36 14.54 -4.40
CA PHE A 216 25.48 14.38 -3.50
C PHE A 216 26.68 15.16 -4.05
N GLY A 217 27.42 15.85 -3.19
CA GLY A 217 28.62 16.58 -3.53
C GLY A 217 29.32 17.09 -2.27
N ASP A 218 30.60 17.37 -2.38
CA ASP A 218 31.41 17.85 -1.27
C ASP A 218 31.38 19.38 -1.14
N ASP A 219 30.92 20.09 -2.16
CA ASP A 219 30.85 21.55 -2.23
C ASP A 219 29.40 22.04 -2.13
N MET A 220 29.09 22.75 -1.03
CA MET A 220 27.76 23.29 -0.75
C MET A 220 27.34 24.40 -1.73
N ASP A 221 28.27 25.16 -2.27
CA ASP A 221 27.96 26.24 -3.22
C ASP A 221 27.56 25.66 -4.58
N VAL A 222 28.13 24.51 -4.97
CA VAL A 222 27.74 23.76 -6.16
C VAL A 222 26.40 23.08 -5.94
N LEU A 223 26.21 22.45 -4.79
CA LEU A 223 24.93 21.77 -4.46
C LEU A 223 23.73 22.73 -4.45
N ASN A 224 23.94 23.99 -3.99
CA ASN A 224 22.88 24.99 -3.96
C ASN A 224 22.52 25.58 -5.34
N LYS A 225 23.34 25.33 -6.36
CA LYS A 225 23.13 25.82 -7.74
C LYS A 225 22.58 24.75 -8.68
N THR A 226 22.55 23.50 -8.23
CA THR A 226 22.06 22.33 -8.98
C THR A 226 20.62 22.04 -8.68
#